data_2b6bd28943fa470009c754f22c2517bb
#
_entry.id   2b6bd28943fa470009c754f22c2517bb
#
_cell.length_a   1.000
_cell.length_b   1.000
_cell.length_c   1.000
_cell.angle_alpha   90.00
_cell.angle_beta   90.00
_cell.angle_gamma   90.00
#
_symmetry.space_group_name_H-M   'P 1'
#
loop_
_entity.id
_entity.type
_entity.pdbx_description
1 polymer ?
#
loop_
_entity_poly.entity_id
_entity_poly.type
_entity_poly.pdbx_seq_one_letter_code
_entity_poly.pdbx_strand_id
1 'polypeptide(L)'
;IICEKCGVEVTKSNVRRERMGHIDLACPVAHIWFLKSLPSRIALSIDMKLKEVEKVLYFESFIVIEPGLTTLKKGQLISEESLLKAQEEFGEDAFSAGIGAEAVREILLSLDLKKEQKKLRESLKEIKSKVTEERTIKRLKLIESFISSGNKPEWMILTSVPVIPPELRPLVPLDGGRFATSDLNDLYRRVINRNNRLKRLLDLKAPDIIVRNEKRML
;
A
#
# COMPACT_ATOMS: atom_id res chain seq x y z
N ILE A 1 4.51 17.78 -32.65
CA ILE A 1 5.28 17.30 -33.81
C ILE A 1 6.05 16.07 -33.35
N ILE A 2 5.91 14.98 -34.08
CA ILE A 2 6.63 13.72 -33.77
C ILE A 2 7.85 13.64 -34.71
N CYS A 3 9.01 13.26 -34.15
CA CYS A 3 10.22 13.07 -34.92
C CYS A 3 10.08 11.83 -35.82
N GLU A 4 10.23 11.98 -37.13
CA GLU A 4 10.08 10.89 -38.12
C GLU A 4 11.14 9.79 -37.95
N LYS A 5 12.33 10.12 -37.40
CA LYS A 5 13.43 9.16 -37.23
C LYS A 5 13.35 8.31 -35.96
N CYS A 6 12.83 8.85 -34.85
CA CYS A 6 12.84 8.15 -33.57
C CYS A 6 11.45 8.05 -32.88
N GLY A 7 10.40 8.59 -33.52
CA GLY A 7 9.04 8.55 -32.99
C GLY A 7 8.78 9.37 -31.72
N VAL A 8 9.78 10.16 -31.28
CA VAL A 8 9.66 10.96 -30.05
C VAL A 8 8.93 12.27 -30.34
N GLU A 9 8.07 12.69 -29.44
CA GLU A 9 7.39 13.98 -29.50
C GLU A 9 8.39 15.12 -29.26
N VAL A 10 8.46 16.06 -30.22
CA VAL A 10 9.28 17.27 -30.11
C VAL A 10 8.52 18.31 -29.32
N THR A 11 9.00 18.62 -28.11
CA THR A 11 8.40 19.56 -27.17
C THR A 11 9.41 20.62 -26.70
N LYS A 12 8.93 21.61 -25.96
CA LYS A 12 9.82 22.60 -25.32
C LYS A 12 10.69 21.96 -24.25
N SER A 13 11.88 22.49 -24.00
CA SER A 13 12.82 21.98 -22.98
C SER A 13 12.26 21.97 -21.55
N ASN A 14 11.32 22.85 -21.23
CA ASN A 14 10.63 22.92 -19.93
C ASN A 14 9.98 21.60 -19.49
N VAL A 15 9.58 20.76 -20.47
CA VAL A 15 9.00 19.44 -20.21
C VAL A 15 9.91 18.56 -19.34
N ARG A 16 11.23 18.72 -19.47
CA ARG A 16 12.21 17.98 -18.64
C ARG A 16 12.17 18.34 -17.17
N ARG A 17 11.58 19.49 -16.81
CA ARG A 17 11.39 19.98 -15.42
C ARG A 17 10.00 19.70 -14.88
N GLU A 18 9.01 19.58 -15.76
CA GLU A 18 7.59 19.58 -15.40
C GLU A 18 6.95 18.21 -15.53
N ARG A 19 7.35 17.42 -16.55
CA ARG A 19 6.71 16.13 -16.82
C ARG A 19 7.16 15.06 -15.84
N MET A 20 6.20 14.57 -15.05
CA MET A 20 6.38 13.42 -14.17
C MET A 20 6.28 12.10 -14.94
N GLY A 21 7.06 11.12 -14.52
CA GLY A 21 6.90 9.73 -14.92
C GLY A 21 6.26 8.90 -13.82
N HIS A 22 6.09 7.61 -14.05
CA HIS A 22 5.63 6.65 -13.04
C HIS A 22 6.23 5.27 -13.26
N ILE A 23 6.22 4.46 -12.21
CA ILE A 23 6.61 3.05 -12.23
C ILE A 23 5.41 2.25 -11.77
N ASP A 24 4.80 1.47 -12.65
CA ASP A 24 3.72 0.55 -12.29
C ASP A 24 4.27 -0.65 -11.53
N LEU A 25 3.80 -0.81 -10.31
CA LEU A 25 4.26 -1.87 -9.41
C LEU A 25 3.57 -3.20 -9.74
N ALA A 26 4.33 -4.29 -9.64
CA ALA A 26 3.82 -5.65 -9.81
C ALA A 26 2.88 -6.09 -8.69
N CYS A 27 3.04 -5.50 -7.50
CA CYS A 27 2.11 -5.66 -6.39
C CYS A 27 1.95 -4.31 -5.65
N PRO A 28 0.81 -4.06 -5.01
CA PRO A 28 0.61 -2.87 -4.18
C PRO A 28 1.61 -2.81 -3.03
N VAL A 29 2.03 -1.59 -2.67
CA VAL A 29 2.98 -1.32 -1.58
C VAL A 29 2.43 -0.23 -0.67
N ALA A 30 2.52 -0.42 0.64
CA ALA A 30 2.10 0.60 1.61
C ALA A 30 3.07 1.79 1.62
N HIS A 31 2.52 3.02 1.55
CA HIS A 31 3.33 4.22 1.64
C HIS A 31 3.86 4.39 3.07
N ILE A 32 5.18 4.49 3.21
CA ILE A 32 5.86 4.52 4.52
C ILE A 32 5.39 5.67 5.42
N TRP A 33 5.06 6.84 4.87
CA TRP A 33 4.58 7.98 5.64
C TRP A 33 3.21 7.75 6.28
N PHE A 34 2.35 6.93 5.66
CA PHE A 34 1.04 6.60 6.22
C PHE A 34 1.08 5.38 7.12
N LEU A 35 2.12 4.55 7.00
CA LEU A 35 2.33 3.37 7.85
C LEU A 35 3.10 3.74 9.13
N LYS A 36 4.29 4.33 8.99
CA LYS A 36 5.24 4.56 10.11
C LYS A 36 5.03 5.88 10.86
N SER A 37 4.12 6.75 10.41
CA SER A 37 3.75 7.95 11.18
C SER A 37 3.10 7.57 12.52
N LEU A 38 3.29 8.40 13.52
CA LEU A 38 2.66 8.22 14.82
C LEU A 38 1.62 9.34 15.04
N PRO A 39 0.32 8.99 15.08
CA PRO A 39 -0.29 7.68 14.88
C PRO A 39 -0.32 7.23 13.41
N SER A 40 -0.21 5.92 13.15
CA SER A 40 -0.31 5.36 11.81
C SER A 40 -1.69 5.60 11.20
N ARG A 41 -1.74 6.26 10.04
CA ARG A 41 -3.00 6.57 9.36
C ARG A 41 -3.67 5.32 8.81
N ILE A 42 -2.90 4.38 8.25
CA ILE A 42 -3.41 3.08 7.78
C ILE A 42 -4.01 2.31 8.95
N ALA A 43 -3.27 2.16 10.05
CA ALA A 43 -3.73 1.40 11.21
C ALA A 43 -4.99 2.01 11.86
N LEU A 44 -5.06 3.35 11.97
CA LEU A 44 -6.24 4.05 12.48
C LEU A 44 -7.47 3.88 11.57
N SER A 45 -7.28 3.89 10.24
CA SER A 45 -8.40 3.74 9.30
C SER A 45 -9.09 2.38 9.45
N ILE A 46 -8.31 1.31 9.63
CA ILE A 46 -8.82 -0.07 9.77
C ILE A 46 -9.02 -0.52 11.23
N ASP A 47 -8.84 0.39 12.19
CA ASP A 47 -8.96 0.13 13.64
C ASP A 47 -8.07 -0.97 14.20
N MET A 48 -6.85 -1.06 13.72
CA MET A 48 -5.85 -2.03 14.17
C MET A 48 -4.68 -1.35 14.89
N LYS A 49 -3.87 -2.13 15.60
CA LYS A 49 -2.58 -1.67 16.12
C LYS A 49 -1.54 -1.66 15.01
N LEU A 50 -0.59 -0.72 15.06
CA LEU A 50 0.49 -0.63 14.06
C LEU A 50 1.24 -1.96 13.90
N LYS A 51 1.60 -2.62 15.01
CA LYS A 51 2.29 -3.92 14.99
C LYS A 51 1.51 -5.02 14.28
N GLU A 52 0.19 -5.00 14.37
CA GLU A 52 -0.69 -5.97 13.70
C GLU A 52 -0.70 -5.73 12.19
N VAL A 53 -0.82 -4.47 11.77
CA VAL A 53 -0.74 -4.10 10.36
C VAL A 53 0.63 -4.41 9.76
N GLU A 54 1.70 -4.18 10.52
CA GLU A 54 3.06 -4.53 10.10
C GLU A 54 3.21 -6.03 9.84
N LYS A 55 2.67 -6.90 10.72
CA LYS A 55 2.70 -8.35 10.52
C LYS A 55 2.03 -8.78 9.21
N VAL A 56 0.92 -8.15 8.85
CA VAL A 56 0.24 -8.41 7.57
C VAL A 56 1.09 -7.93 6.40
N LEU A 57 1.59 -6.69 6.45
CA LEU A 57 2.37 -6.09 5.37
C LEU A 57 3.71 -6.78 5.12
N TYR A 58 4.34 -7.31 6.18
CA TYR A 58 5.59 -8.07 6.09
C TYR A 58 5.40 -9.57 5.86
N PHE A 59 4.18 -10.00 5.52
CA PHE A 59 3.85 -11.38 5.19
C PHE A 59 4.08 -12.38 6.34
N GLU A 60 3.87 -11.94 7.59
CA GLU A 60 3.97 -12.80 8.78
C GLU A 60 2.63 -13.41 9.18
N SER A 61 1.52 -12.73 8.93
CA SER A 61 0.18 -13.16 9.33
C SER A 61 -0.85 -12.79 8.27
N PHE A 62 -1.85 -13.63 8.11
CA PHE A 62 -3.03 -13.34 7.30
C PHE A 62 -4.02 -12.47 8.06
N ILE A 63 -4.82 -11.73 7.33
CA ILE A 63 -5.92 -10.92 7.86
C ILE A 63 -7.24 -11.34 7.20
N VAL A 64 -8.29 -11.48 8.01
CA VAL A 64 -9.63 -11.77 7.51
C VAL A 64 -10.24 -10.50 6.91
N ILE A 65 -10.55 -10.55 5.62
CA ILE A 65 -11.16 -9.45 4.85
C ILE A 65 -12.68 -9.52 5.00
N GLU A 66 -13.25 -10.67 4.68
CA GLU A 66 -14.66 -10.97 4.83
C GLU A 66 -14.86 -12.28 5.59
N PRO A 67 -15.51 -12.25 6.77
CA PRO A 67 -15.69 -13.43 7.59
C PRO A 67 -16.74 -14.40 7.07
N GLY A 68 -17.62 -13.97 6.15
CA GLY A 68 -18.74 -14.78 5.66
C GLY A 68 -19.64 -15.28 6.81
N LEU A 69 -20.01 -16.57 6.75
CA LEU A 69 -20.82 -17.26 7.75
C LEU A 69 -19.95 -18.01 8.80
N THR A 70 -18.68 -17.64 8.95
CA THR A 70 -17.76 -18.30 9.87
C THR A 70 -17.73 -17.62 11.25
N THR A 71 -17.08 -18.24 12.22
CA THR A 71 -16.84 -17.66 13.56
C THR A 71 -15.75 -16.59 13.59
N LEU A 72 -15.09 -16.33 12.46
CA LEU A 72 -14.03 -15.35 12.33
C LEU A 72 -14.58 -13.92 12.36
N LYS A 73 -13.73 -12.96 12.73
CA LYS A 73 -14.09 -11.53 12.74
C LYS A 73 -13.33 -10.79 11.65
N LYS A 74 -13.98 -9.83 11.01
CA LYS A 74 -13.32 -8.92 10.06
C LYS A 74 -12.13 -8.22 10.72
N GLY A 75 -10.97 -8.22 10.06
CA GLY A 75 -9.72 -7.66 10.60
C GLY A 75 -8.99 -8.54 11.61
N GLN A 76 -9.45 -9.76 11.86
CA GLN A 76 -8.76 -10.72 12.72
C GLN A 76 -7.50 -11.23 12.05
N LEU A 77 -6.39 -11.28 12.81
CA LEU A 77 -5.15 -11.91 12.37
C LEU A 77 -5.21 -13.42 12.61
N ILE A 78 -4.80 -14.17 11.60
CA ILE A 78 -4.71 -15.63 11.66
C ILE A 78 -3.35 -16.10 11.12
N SER A 79 -2.83 -17.18 11.72
CA SER A 79 -1.63 -17.85 11.23
C SER A 79 -1.96 -18.70 10.00
N GLU A 80 -0.95 -19.10 9.23
CA GLU A 80 -1.12 -19.99 8.08
C GLU A 80 -1.76 -21.34 8.48
N GLU A 81 -1.36 -21.91 9.63
CA GLU A 81 -1.98 -23.12 10.17
C GLU A 81 -3.47 -22.93 10.52
N SER A 82 -3.80 -21.79 11.13
CA SER A 82 -5.19 -21.45 11.47
C SER A 82 -6.04 -21.19 10.23
N LEU A 83 -5.43 -20.65 9.17
CA LEU A 83 -6.09 -20.45 7.88
C LEU A 83 -6.44 -21.79 7.25
N LEU A 84 -5.49 -22.73 7.18
CA LEU A 84 -5.72 -24.07 6.63
C LEU A 84 -6.82 -24.83 7.40
N LYS A 85 -6.77 -24.79 8.74
CA LYS A 85 -7.82 -25.41 9.57
C LYS A 85 -9.20 -24.79 9.34
N ALA A 86 -9.27 -23.47 9.20
CA ALA A 86 -10.53 -22.79 8.92
C ALA A 86 -11.05 -23.12 7.50
N GLN A 87 -10.17 -23.28 6.52
CA GLN A 87 -10.54 -23.71 5.17
C GLN A 87 -11.05 -25.16 5.14
N GLU A 88 -10.42 -26.06 5.92
CA GLU A 88 -10.89 -27.45 6.08
C GLU A 88 -12.25 -27.52 6.79
N GLU A 89 -12.49 -26.66 7.80
CA GLU A 89 -13.72 -26.68 8.60
C GLU A 89 -14.91 -26.02 7.89
N PHE A 90 -14.69 -24.86 7.27
CA PHE A 90 -15.77 -24.05 6.69
C PHE A 90 -15.82 -24.08 5.17
N GLY A 91 -14.77 -24.56 4.49
CA GLY A 91 -14.58 -24.50 3.04
C GLY A 91 -13.77 -23.30 2.58
N GLU A 92 -13.11 -23.41 1.43
CA GLU A 92 -12.23 -22.38 0.88
C GLU A 92 -12.98 -21.08 0.55
N ASP A 93 -14.21 -21.17 0.09
CA ASP A 93 -15.05 -20.05 -0.35
C ASP A 93 -15.91 -19.44 0.78
N ALA A 94 -15.86 -20.01 1.99
CA ALA A 94 -16.74 -19.56 3.09
C ALA A 94 -16.34 -18.21 3.68
N PHE A 95 -15.07 -17.81 3.53
CA PHE A 95 -14.54 -16.55 4.01
C PHE A 95 -13.38 -16.08 3.12
N SER A 96 -13.06 -14.80 3.18
CA SER A 96 -11.91 -14.23 2.47
C SER A 96 -10.85 -13.76 3.46
N ALA A 97 -9.63 -14.27 3.29
CA ALA A 97 -8.46 -13.83 4.03
C ALA A 97 -7.31 -13.56 3.07
N GLY A 98 -6.49 -12.57 3.38
CA GLY A 98 -5.37 -12.18 2.53
C GLY A 98 -4.13 -11.82 3.35
N ILE A 99 -3.04 -11.57 2.66
CA ILE A 99 -1.75 -11.21 3.24
C ILE A 99 -1.10 -10.09 2.42
N GLY A 100 -0.29 -9.26 3.06
CA GLY A 100 0.42 -8.17 2.41
C GLY A 100 -0.41 -6.92 2.18
N ALA A 101 0.11 -6.00 1.37
CA ALA A 101 -0.53 -4.72 1.08
C ALA A 101 -1.81 -4.87 0.25
N GLU A 102 -1.95 -5.94 -0.53
CA GLU A 102 -3.16 -6.26 -1.29
C GLU A 102 -4.36 -6.42 -0.35
N ALA A 103 -4.22 -7.24 0.70
CA ALA A 103 -5.27 -7.47 1.69
C ALA A 103 -5.64 -6.19 2.45
N VAL A 104 -4.65 -5.40 2.85
CA VAL A 104 -4.89 -4.10 3.51
C VAL A 104 -5.64 -3.14 2.58
N ARG A 105 -5.29 -3.13 1.29
CA ARG A 105 -5.97 -2.31 0.28
C ARG A 105 -7.43 -2.71 0.11
N GLU A 106 -7.74 -4.01 0.06
CA GLU A 106 -9.11 -4.51 -0.03
C GLU A 106 -9.96 -4.10 1.18
N ILE A 107 -9.40 -4.19 2.39
CA ILE A 107 -10.08 -3.71 3.60
C ILE A 107 -10.36 -2.21 3.52
N LEU A 108 -9.39 -1.41 3.05
CA LEU A 108 -9.56 0.03 2.88
C LEU A 108 -10.60 0.38 1.80
N LEU A 109 -10.67 -0.39 0.70
CA LEU A 109 -11.69 -0.27 -0.35
C LEU A 109 -13.10 -0.58 0.17
N SER A 110 -13.23 -1.58 1.03
CA SER A 110 -14.51 -1.98 1.62
C SER A 110 -15.03 -1.02 2.71
N LEU A 111 -14.24 0.01 3.08
CA LEU A 111 -14.56 0.93 4.15
C LEU A 111 -15.55 2.01 3.70
N ASP A 112 -16.77 1.97 4.24
CA ASP A 112 -17.75 3.06 4.05
C ASP A 112 -17.51 4.17 5.08
N LEU A 113 -16.86 5.25 4.64
CA LEU A 113 -16.48 6.37 5.51
C LEU A 113 -17.67 7.03 6.22
N LYS A 114 -18.82 7.14 5.53
CA LYS A 114 -20.01 7.78 6.11
C LYS A 114 -20.66 6.93 7.19
N LYS A 115 -20.71 5.60 7.00
CA LYS A 115 -21.20 4.68 8.03
C LYS A 115 -20.27 4.63 9.22
N GLU A 116 -18.96 4.56 9.00
CA GLU A 116 -17.96 4.58 10.07
C GLU A 116 -18.00 5.90 10.87
N GLN A 117 -18.17 7.05 10.22
CA GLN A 117 -18.33 8.33 10.89
C GLN A 117 -19.51 8.32 11.85
N LYS A 118 -20.69 7.83 11.42
CA LYS A 118 -21.88 7.76 12.27
C LYS A 118 -21.64 6.84 13.47
N LYS A 119 -21.12 5.62 13.21
CA LYS A 119 -20.80 4.63 14.22
C LYS A 119 -19.83 5.16 15.28
N LEU A 120 -18.77 5.86 14.87
CA LEU A 120 -17.81 6.44 15.80
C LEU A 120 -18.40 7.58 16.64
N ARG A 121 -19.26 8.42 16.07
CA ARG A 121 -19.98 9.46 16.82
C ARG A 121 -20.94 8.88 17.87
N GLU A 122 -21.60 7.78 17.55
CA GLU A 122 -22.47 7.06 18.51
C GLU A 122 -21.63 6.42 19.60
N SER A 123 -20.56 5.71 19.26
CA SER A 123 -19.64 5.07 20.20
C SER A 123 -19.02 6.07 21.19
N LEU A 124 -18.70 7.29 20.75
CA LEU A 124 -18.14 8.32 21.64
C LEU A 124 -19.06 8.69 22.82
N LYS A 125 -20.39 8.52 22.68
CA LYS A 125 -21.35 8.80 23.75
C LYS A 125 -21.33 7.74 24.86
N GLU A 126 -20.86 6.53 24.53
CA GLU A 126 -20.88 5.36 25.42
C GLU A 126 -19.52 5.06 26.07
N ILE A 127 -18.43 5.61 25.52
CA ILE A 127 -17.07 5.34 25.98
C ILE A 127 -16.80 5.97 27.35
N LYS A 128 -16.41 5.13 28.32
CA LYS A 128 -16.04 5.54 29.68
C LYS A 128 -14.52 5.70 29.88
N SER A 129 -13.70 5.11 29.02
CA SER A 129 -12.23 5.13 29.13
C SER A 129 -11.62 6.28 28.34
N LYS A 130 -10.89 7.18 28.99
CA LYS A 130 -10.20 8.31 28.35
C LYS A 130 -9.26 7.90 27.21
N VAL A 131 -8.52 6.80 27.37
CA VAL A 131 -7.58 6.31 26.35
C VAL A 131 -8.31 5.85 25.09
N THR A 132 -9.43 5.14 25.27
CA THR A 132 -10.26 4.70 24.15
C THR A 132 -10.93 5.89 23.47
N GLU A 133 -11.41 6.85 24.25
CA GLU A 133 -12.01 8.09 23.77
C GLU A 133 -11.03 8.88 22.88
N GLU A 134 -9.80 9.14 23.34
CA GLU A 134 -8.77 9.83 22.57
C GLU A 134 -8.43 9.12 21.24
N ARG A 135 -8.36 7.80 21.26
CA ARG A 135 -8.13 6.99 20.07
C ARG A 135 -9.31 7.13 19.08
N THR A 136 -10.53 7.05 19.59
CA THR A 136 -11.75 7.17 18.78
C THR A 136 -11.87 8.57 18.17
N ILE A 137 -11.54 9.62 18.94
CA ILE A 137 -11.50 11.01 18.44
C ILE A 137 -10.46 11.16 17.32
N LYS A 138 -9.25 10.62 17.49
CA LYS A 138 -8.22 10.67 16.45
C LYS A 138 -8.67 9.95 15.18
N ARG A 139 -9.33 8.80 15.31
CA ARG A 139 -9.89 8.05 14.18
C ARG A 139 -11.02 8.82 13.50
N LEU A 140 -11.95 9.40 14.26
CA LEU A 140 -13.04 10.20 13.73
C LEU A 140 -12.52 11.41 12.94
N LYS A 141 -11.55 12.16 13.49
CA LYS A 141 -10.90 13.27 12.79
C LYS A 141 -10.27 12.86 11.47
N LEU A 142 -9.62 11.69 11.43
CA LEU A 142 -9.03 11.15 10.21
C LEU A 142 -10.10 10.83 9.15
N ILE A 143 -11.19 10.17 9.56
CA ILE A 143 -12.30 9.83 8.65
C ILE A 143 -12.99 11.10 8.14
N GLU A 144 -13.22 12.09 8.99
CA GLU A 144 -13.77 13.39 8.58
C GLU A 144 -12.86 14.13 7.61
N SER A 145 -11.53 14.05 7.80
CA SER A 145 -10.55 14.58 6.85
C SER A 145 -10.65 13.91 5.47
N PHE A 146 -10.82 12.59 5.41
CA PHE A 146 -11.02 11.89 4.14
C PHE A 146 -12.32 12.32 3.45
N ILE A 147 -13.41 12.45 4.20
CA ILE A 147 -14.70 12.87 3.65
C ILE A 147 -14.62 14.31 3.12
N SER A 148 -14.01 15.24 3.87
CA SER A 148 -13.93 16.65 3.51
C SER A 148 -12.98 16.92 2.32
N SER A 149 -11.87 16.17 2.23
CA SER A 149 -10.89 16.31 1.15
C SER A 149 -11.26 15.55 -0.12
N GLY A 150 -12.19 14.60 -0.05
CA GLY A 150 -12.52 13.71 -1.15
C GLY A 150 -11.44 12.65 -1.45
N ASN A 151 -10.41 12.58 -0.63
CA ASN A 151 -9.38 11.55 -0.76
C ASN A 151 -9.91 10.19 -0.30
N LYS A 152 -9.40 9.13 -0.94
CA LYS A 152 -9.80 7.76 -0.63
C LYS A 152 -8.75 7.06 0.22
N PRO A 153 -9.14 6.31 1.28
CA PRO A 153 -8.20 5.61 2.16
C PRO A 153 -7.29 4.61 1.43
N GLU A 154 -7.79 3.96 0.39
CA GLU A 154 -7.02 2.99 -0.40
C GLU A 154 -5.83 3.62 -1.15
N TRP A 155 -5.81 4.94 -1.35
CA TRP A 155 -4.68 5.64 -1.97
C TRP A 155 -3.42 5.68 -1.09
N MET A 156 -3.54 5.32 0.18
CA MET A 156 -2.37 5.13 1.07
C MET A 156 -1.56 3.88 0.70
N ILE A 157 -2.12 3.00 -0.11
CA ILE A 157 -1.47 1.84 -0.70
C ILE A 157 -1.18 2.15 -2.17
N LEU A 158 0.09 2.22 -2.52
CA LEU A 158 0.54 2.59 -3.85
C LEU A 158 0.47 1.41 -4.81
N THR A 159 -0.12 1.62 -5.97
CA THR A 159 -0.06 0.71 -7.12
C THR A 159 0.92 1.19 -8.19
N SER A 160 1.29 2.46 -8.10
CA SER A 160 2.25 3.11 -9.00
C SER A 160 3.07 4.13 -8.20
N VAL A 161 4.38 4.19 -8.48
CA VAL A 161 5.30 5.13 -7.83
C VAL A 161 5.55 6.31 -8.76
N PRO A 162 5.35 7.56 -8.32
CA PRO A 162 5.67 8.73 -9.11
C PRO A 162 7.17 8.90 -9.28
N VAL A 163 7.60 9.28 -10.48
CA VAL A 163 9.00 9.56 -10.81
C VAL A 163 9.14 11.03 -11.14
N ILE A 164 9.99 11.73 -10.40
CA ILE A 164 10.22 13.16 -10.60
C ILE A 164 10.88 13.44 -11.97
N PRO A 165 10.69 14.65 -12.52
CA PRO A 165 11.26 15.03 -13.82
C PRO A 165 12.79 14.83 -13.88
N PRO A 166 13.34 14.55 -15.09
CA PRO A 166 14.77 14.25 -15.27
C PRO A 166 15.73 15.37 -14.81
N GLU A 167 15.34 16.62 -14.97
CA GLU A 167 16.19 17.74 -14.56
C GLU A 167 16.28 17.94 -13.04
N LEU A 168 15.32 17.38 -12.28
CA LEU A 168 15.37 17.38 -10.81
C LEU A 168 16.25 16.24 -10.24
N ARG A 169 16.71 15.32 -11.10
CA ARG A 169 17.62 14.21 -10.77
C ARG A 169 18.71 14.07 -11.84
N PRO A 170 19.52 15.09 -12.04
CA PRO A 170 20.41 15.17 -13.19
C PRO A 170 21.50 14.09 -13.18
N LEU A 171 21.90 13.71 -14.38
CA LEU A 171 23.11 12.92 -14.67
C LEU A 171 24.11 13.84 -15.36
N VAL A 172 25.20 14.18 -14.67
CA VAL A 172 26.18 15.15 -15.14
C VAL A 172 27.47 14.42 -15.52
N PRO A 173 27.98 14.58 -16.75
CA PRO A 173 29.28 14.05 -17.12
C PRO A 173 30.40 14.81 -16.41
N LEU A 174 31.37 14.06 -15.90
CA LEU A 174 32.61 14.57 -15.29
C LEU A 174 33.80 14.29 -16.22
N ASP A 175 34.91 15.00 -15.98
CA ASP A 175 36.12 14.72 -16.69
C ASP A 175 36.61 13.27 -16.48
N GLY A 176 37.17 12.67 -17.55
CA GLY A 176 37.58 11.26 -17.54
C GLY A 176 36.46 10.22 -17.76
N GLY A 177 35.33 10.62 -18.36
CA GLY A 177 34.24 9.70 -18.76
C GLY A 177 33.42 9.18 -17.61
N ARG A 178 33.51 9.75 -16.42
CA ARG A 178 32.68 9.42 -15.25
C ARG A 178 31.43 10.29 -15.25
N PHE A 179 30.39 9.80 -14.58
CA PHE A 179 29.13 10.53 -14.39
C PHE A 179 28.86 10.73 -12.91
N ALA A 180 28.46 11.95 -12.53
CA ALA A 180 27.82 12.23 -11.26
C ALA A 180 26.32 12.13 -11.43
N THR A 181 25.66 11.40 -10.55
CA THR A 181 24.21 11.23 -10.59
C THR A 181 23.59 11.50 -9.23
N SER A 182 22.32 11.90 -9.22
CA SER A 182 21.54 12.01 -7.99
C SER A 182 21.29 10.61 -7.39
N ASP A 183 21.33 10.50 -6.05
CA ASP A 183 20.96 9.27 -5.33
C ASP A 183 19.57 8.77 -5.66
N LEU A 184 18.65 9.67 -6.03
CA LEU A 184 17.29 9.33 -6.47
C LEU A 184 17.30 8.37 -7.68
N ASN A 185 18.24 8.55 -8.62
CA ASN A 185 18.36 7.66 -9.77
C ASN A 185 18.73 6.23 -9.36
N ASP A 186 19.58 6.07 -8.35
CA ASP A 186 19.93 4.76 -7.82
C ASP A 186 18.74 4.10 -7.10
N LEU A 187 17.98 4.89 -6.32
CA LEU A 187 16.77 4.40 -5.67
C LEU A 187 15.73 3.94 -6.68
N TYR A 188 15.44 4.72 -7.72
CA TYR A 188 14.52 4.31 -8.78
C TYR A 188 15.01 3.06 -9.50
N ARG A 189 16.31 2.98 -9.82
CA ARG A 189 16.89 1.79 -10.44
C ARG A 189 16.69 0.54 -9.59
N ARG A 190 16.87 0.63 -8.27
CA ARG A 190 16.64 -0.49 -7.35
C ARG A 190 15.18 -0.92 -7.34
N VAL A 191 14.25 0.03 -7.28
CA VAL A 191 12.80 -0.25 -7.35
C VAL A 191 12.46 -0.93 -8.67
N ILE A 192 12.91 -0.40 -9.81
CA ILE A 192 12.65 -0.98 -11.14
C ILE A 192 13.18 -2.42 -11.24
N ASN A 193 14.41 -2.66 -10.77
CA ASN A 193 15.03 -3.98 -10.83
C ASN A 193 14.25 -5.01 -10.00
N ARG A 194 13.87 -4.65 -8.77
CA ARG A 194 13.05 -5.53 -7.91
C ARG A 194 11.68 -5.78 -8.51
N ASN A 195 11.04 -4.73 -9.02
CA ASN A 195 9.73 -4.82 -9.66
C ASN A 195 9.75 -5.74 -10.90
N ASN A 196 10.76 -5.61 -11.76
CA ASN A 196 10.91 -6.46 -12.94
C ASN A 196 11.20 -7.92 -12.56
N ARG A 197 11.99 -8.13 -11.51
CA ARG A 197 12.24 -9.46 -10.96
C ARG A 197 10.97 -10.11 -10.44
N LEU A 198 10.16 -9.36 -9.68
CA LEU A 198 8.87 -9.85 -9.19
C LEU A 198 7.91 -10.15 -10.34
N LYS A 199 7.79 -9.27 -11.34
CA LYS A 199 6.97 -9.52 -12.55
C LYS A 199 7.35 -10.83 -13.22
N ARG A 200 8.65 -11.06 -13.44
CA ARG A 200 9.15 -12.31 -14.04
C ARG A 200 8.80 -13.54 -13.21
N LEU A 201 8.89 -13.48 -11.88
CA LEU A 201 8.52 -14.59 -11.00
C LEU A 201 7.02 -14.88 -11.04
N LEU A 202 6.19 -13.84 -11.11
CA LEU A 202 4.74 -14.00 -11.28
C LEU A 202 4.39 -14.62 -12.63
N ASP A 203 5.02 -14.17 -13.71
CA ASP A 203 4.82 -14.71 -15.07
C ASP A 203 5.23 -16.20 -15.16
N LEU A 204 6.30 -16.57 -14.48
CA LEU A 204 6.79 -17.95 -14.39
C LEU A 204 6.01 -18.82 -13.41
N LYS A 205 5.01 -18.28 -12.71
CA LYS A 205 4.25 -18.97 -11.66
C LYS A 205 5.18 -19.64 -10.64
N ALA A 206 6.19 -18.90 -10.17
CA ALA A 206 7.14 -19.38 -9.17
C ALA A 206 6.44 -19.77 -7.85
N PRO A 207 7.03 -20.65 -7.02
CA PRO A 207 6.47 -21.04 -5.73
C PRO A 207 6.16 -19.84 -4.83
N ASP A 208 5.04 -19.90 -4.10
CA ASP A 208 4.52 -18.79 -3.29
C ASP A 208 5.53 -18.25 -2.28
N ILE A 209 6.36 -19.09 -1.71
CA ILE A 209 7.41 -18.69 -0.76
C ILE A 209 8.40 -17.73 -1.40
N ILE A 210 8.80 -17.97 -2.65
CA ILE A 210 9.72 -17.11 -3.40
C ILE A 210 9.03 -15.80 -3.77
N VAL A 211 7.78 -15.89 -4.24
CA VAL A 211 6.98 -14.70 -4.60
C VAL A 211 6.73 -13.82 -3.38
N ARG A 212 6.38 -14.39 -2.22
CA ARG A 212 6.19 -13.65 -0.96
C ARG A 212 7.49 -12.94 -0.53
N ASN A 213 8.63 -13.59 -0.64
CA ASN A 213 9.93 -12.96 -0.34
C ASN A 213 10.22 -11.77 -1.26
N GLU A 214 10.00 -11.90 -2.56
CA GLU A 214 10.21 -10.79 -3.50
C GLU A 214 9.19 -9.66 -3.30
N LYS A 215 7.93 -9.97 -3.01
CA LYS A 215 6.91 -8.96 -2.62
C LYS A 215 7.34 -8.19 -1.35
N ARG A 216 7.94 -8.88 -0.39
CA ARG A 216 8.45 -8.27 0.85
C ARG A 216 9.68 -7.41 0.62
N MET A 217 10.51 -7.73 -0.39
CA MET A 217 11.71 -6.99 -0.76
C MET A 217 11.42 -5.75 -1.62
N LEU A 218 10.31 -5.73 -2.35
CA LEU A 218 9.84 -4.59 -3.13
C LEU A 218 9.34 -3.47 -2.21
#